data_acd6c9a1f878e273981ac15d7d5fc0a4
#
_entry.id   acd6c9a1f878e273981ac15d7d5fc0a4
#
_cell.length_a   1.000
_cell.length_b   1.000
_cell.length_c   1.000
_cell.angle_alpha   90.00
_cell.angle_beta   90.00
_cell.angle_gamma   90.00
#
_symmetry.space_group_name_H-M   'P 1'
#
loop_
_entity.id
_entity.type
_entity.pdbx_description
1 polymer ?
#
loop_
_entity_poly.entity_id
_entity_poly.type
_entity_poly.pdbx_seq_one_letter_code
_entity_poly.pdbx_strand_id
1 'polypeptide(L)'
;MFKFILVFLVIFLVSLPIFFTESKYYRGNISNHFNGKYFYNVSDLADNLKSKKHGGFFSYYLSKINYEKIHGKPIWQDKIITVKQFIPKDKIDDKSLHVSYIGHSTFLLQLQGLNILTDPIYSNIASPFSFIGPKRAIIPGINFDDLPKIDIVLISHSHYDHMDLPTIKKLQKKFKPQFITGLGNCYFLNNKRNLNLKCSELDWQDKIAISQNLNIHFYQAKHWSKRMMFGRNASLWGAFIIESKIGNIYFAGDTGYDSHFSIAQEKFKEFKLALLPIGAYKPEDFMLKFHLSPSQALQAHLDLNAKKSIAMHYKTFKLSQENYEDPVIDLEKEKKLRKIKDDFIILDVGKNLILK
;
A
#
# COMPACT_ATOMS: atom_id res chain seq x y z
N MET A 1 -35.85 25.43 13.83
CA MET A 1 -35.18 24.21 14.28
C MET A 1 -35.78 22.92 13.66
N PHE A 2 -37.10 22.70 13.79
CA PHE A 2 -37.76 21.48 13.23
C PHE A 2 -37.64 21.33 11.69
N LYS A 3 -37.75 22.41 10.93
CA LYS A 3 -37.59 22.34 9.44
C LYS A 3 -36.17 21.99 9.00
N PHE A 4 -35.14 22.40 9.73
CA PHE A 4 -33.73 22.02 9.44
C PHE A 4 -33.46 20.54 9.75
N ILE A 5 -34.03 20.01 10.84
CA ILE A 5 -33.91 18.60 11.21
C ILE A 5 -34.60 17.73 10.17
N LEU A 6 -35.80 18.14 9.68
CA LEU A 6 -36.52 17.39 8.64
C LEU A 6 -35.78 17.37 7.30
N VAL A 7 -35.19 18.50 6.90
CA VAL A 7 -34.36 18.58 5.67
C VAL A 7 -33.10 17.71 5.80
N PHE A 8 -32.45 17.71 6.97
CA PHE A 8 -31.31 16.81 7.23
C PHE A 8 -31.70 15.33 7.21
N LEU A 9 -32.87 14.99 7.78
CA LEU A 9 -33.42 13.63 7.77
C LEU A 9 -33.80 13.18 6.36
N VAL A 10 -34.39 14.04 5.55
CA VAL A 10 -34.75 13.75 4.15
C VAL A 10 -33.49 13.61 3.29
N ILE A 11 -32.49 14.48 3.43
CA ILE A 11 -31.20 14.36 2.74
C ILE A 11 -30.49 13.07 3.19
N PHE A 12 -30.53 12.73 4.47
CA PHE A 12 -29.98 11.49 5.01
C PHE A 12 -30.71 10.27 4.46
N LEU A 13 -32.04 10.27 4.42
CA LEU A 13 -32.84 9.16 3.89
C LEU A 13 -32.76 9.02 2.36
N VAL A 14 -32.60 10.10 1.61
CA VAL A 14 -32.42 10.09 0.14
C VAL A 14 -30.97 9.69 -0.21
N SER A 15 -30.00 10.00 0.61
CA SER A 15 -28.62 9.57 0.43
C SER A 15 -28.36 8.12 0.89
N LEU A 16 -29.19 7.56 1.77
CA LEU A 16 -29.10 6.17 2.22
C LEU A 16 -29.02 5.16 1.08
N PRO A 17 -29.85 5.18 0.03
CA PRO A 17 -29.72 4.25 -1.10
C PRO A 17 -28.38 4.36 -1.85
N ILE A 18 -27.78 5.55 -1.93
CA ILE A 18 -26.49 5.76 -2.58
C ILE A 18 -25.36 5.14 -1.75
N PHE A 19 -25.50 5.07 -0.41
CA PHE A 19 -24.57 4.40 0.49
C PHE A 19 -24.80 2.89 0.60
N PHE A 20 -25.99 2.40 0.28
CA PHE A 20 -26.37 0.97 0.34
C PHE A 20 -26.28 0.26 -0.99
N THR A 21 -25.92 0.95 -2.11
CA THR A 21 -25.71 0.28 -3.38
C THR A 21 -24.54 -0.69 -3.31
N GLU A 22 -24.80 -1.88 -3.75
CA GLU A 22 -23.97 -3.07 -3.87
C GLU A 22 -22.46 -2.82 -3.84
N SER A 23 -21.80 -3.32 -2.82
CA SER A 23 -20.33 -3.31 -2.66
C SER A 23 -19.64 -4.41 -3.49
N LYS A 24 -20.30 -4.98 -4.51
CA LYS A 24 -19.74 -6.03 -5.34
C LYS A 24 -18.94 -5.40 -6.48
N TYR A 25 -17.62 -5.36 -6.34
CA TYR A 25 -16.72 -4.80 -7.35
C TYR A 25 -16.19 -5.86 -8.32
N TYR A 26 -16.23 -7.12 -7.92
CA TYR A 26 -15.83 -8.26 -8.75
C TYR A 26 -16.98 -9.26 -8.90
N ARG A 27 -17.17 -9.79 -10.11
CA ARG A 27 -18.26 -10.69 -10.48
C ARG A 27 -17.77 -11.99 -11.10
N GLY A 28 -16.49 -12.34 -10.91
CA GLY A 28 -15.91 -13.59 -11.41
C GLY A 28 -16.32 -14.82 -10.59
N ASN A 29 -15.73 -15.93 -10.96
CA ASN A 29 -16.00 -17.23 -10.33
C ASN A 29 -15.49 -17.30 -8.88
N ILE A 30 -16.11 -18.15 -8.08
CA ILE A 30 -15.62 -18.51 -6.74
C ILE A 30 -14.25 -19.18 -6.88
N SER A 31 -13.34 -18.80 -6.00
CA SER A 31 -11.98 -19.34 -5.95
C SER A 31 -11.59 -19.71 -4.51
N ASN A 32 -10.35 -20.15 -4.30
CA ASN A 32 -9.83 -20.45 -2.96
C ASN A 32 -9.64 -19.21 -2.06
N HIS A 33 -9.85 -18.00 -2.59
CA HIS A 33 -9.77 -16.73 -1.86
C HIS A 33 -10.89 -15.73 -2.20
N PHE A 34 -11.93 -16.17 -2.94
CA PHE A 34 -13.13 -15.40 -3.25
C PHE A 34 -14.39 -16.25 -3.10
N ASN A 35 -15.31 -15.85 -2.24
CA ASN A 35 -16.55 -16.62 -1.95
C ASN A 35 -17.76 -16.21 -2.79
N GLY A 36 -17.57 -15.49 -3.90
CA GLY A 36 -18.63 -14.93 -4.74
C GLY A 36 -19.12 -13.55 -4.31
N LYS A 37 -18.69 -13.07 -3.13
CA LYS A 37 -19.04 -11.74 -2.59
C LYS A 37 -17.83 -10.96 -2.08
N TYR A 38 -16.93 -11.60 -1.35
CA TYR A 38 -15.76 -10.98 -0.71
C TYR A 38 -14.51 -11.83 -0.91
N PHE A 39 -13.37 -11.16 -1.00
CA PHE A 39 -12.05 -11.78 -0.94
C PHE A 39 -11.64 -12.07 0.50
N TYR A 40 -10.73 -13.04 0.70
CA TYR A 40 -10.18 -13.39 2.02
C TYR A 40 -8.76 -13.94 1.90
N ASN A 41 -7.98 -13.83 2.97
CA ASN A 41 -6.67 -14.46 3.04
C ASN A 41 -6.83 -15.96 3.20
N VAL A 42 -6.11 -16.75 2.41
CA VAL A 42 -6.20 -18.22 2.47
C VAL A 42 -5.76 -18.74 3.85
N SER A 43 -4.75 -18.13 4.45
CA SER A 43 -4.28 -18.48 5.80
C SER A 43 -5.33 -18.25 6.90
N ASP A 44 -6.23 -17.27 6.72
CA ASP A 44 -7.30 -17.00 7.70
C ASP A 44 -8.36 -18.11 7.76
N LEU A 45 -8.47 -18.96 6.73
CA LEU A 45 -9.39 -20.12 6.75
C LEU A 45 -8.99 -21.15 7.81
N ALA A 46 -7.69 -21.42 7.95
CA ALA A 46 -7.18 -22.34 8.97
C ALA A 46 -7.38 -21.78 10.40
N ASP A 47 -7.24 -20.46 10.56
CA ASP A 47 -7.42 -19.77 11.84
C ASP A 47 -8.91 -19.62 12.21
N ASN A 48 -9.79 -19.40 11.22
CA ASN A 48 -11.25 -19.32 11.43
C ASN A 48 -11.88 -20.65 11.89
N LEU A 49 -11.28 -21.77 11.54
CA LEU A 49 -11.68 -23.09 12.07
C LEU A 49 -11.29 -23.25 13.56
N LYS A 50 -10.34 -22.46 14.05
CA LYS A 50 -9.81 -22.52 15.43
C LYS A 50 -10.28 -21.39 16.34
N SER A 51 -10.70 -20.23 15.81
CA SER A 51 -11.11 -19.08 16.62
C SER A 51 -12.34 -18.36 16.07
N LYS A 52 -13.33 -18.14 16.94
CA LYS A 52 -14.46 -17.26 16.67
C LYS A 52 -14.00 -15.80 16.76
N LYS A 53 -14.18 -15.04 15.65
CA LYS A 53 -14.11 -13.57 15.51
C LYS A 53 -12.70 -12.97 15.31
N HIS A 54 -12.41 -12.60 14.07
CA HIS A 54 -11.48 -11.52 13.77
C HIS A 54 -12.06 -10.22 14.37
N GLY A 55 -11.26 -9.56 15.23
CA GLY A 55 -11.66 -8.35 15.92
C GLY A 55 -12.05 -7.23 14.94
N GLY A 56 -13.31 -6.77 15.02
CA GLY A 56 -13.80 -5.61 14.29
C GLY A 56 -13.28 -4.30 14.87
N PHE A 57 -13.84 -3.18 14.39
CA PHE A 57 -13.52 -1.81 14.88
C PHE A 57 -13.50 -1.69 16.42
N PHE A 58 -14.39 -2.39 17.11
CA PHE A 58 -14.46 -2.39 18.58
C PHE A 58 -13.22 -3.04 19.22
N SER A 59 -12.73 -4.14 18.66
CA SER A 59 -11.50 -4.81 19.14
C SER A 59 -10.28 -3.93 18.94
N TYR A 60 -10.15 -3.26 17.78
CA TYR A 60 -9.12 -2.25 17.56
C TYR A 60 -9.18 -1.12 18.59
N TYR A 61 -10.39 -0.60 18.83
CA TYR A 61 -10.59 0.51 19.77
C TYR A 61 -10.20 0.14 21.21
N LEU A 62 -10.55 -1.07 21.66
CA LEU A 62 -10.14 -1.58 22.98
C LEU A 62 -8.62 -1.76 23.07
N SER A 63 -8.00 -2.38 22.07
CA SER A 63 -6.56 -2.56 22.01
C SER A 63 -5.82 -1.22 22.03
N LYS A 64 -6.31 -0.24 21.25
CA LYS A 64 -5.81 1.13 21.26
C LYS A 64 -5.88 1.78 22.64
N ILE A 65 -7.05 1.73 23.32
CA ILE A 65 -7.22 2.32 24.66
C ILE A 65 -6.25 1.66 25.66
N ASN A 66 -6.14 0.35 25.63
CA ASN A 66 -5.24 -0.37 26.53
C ASN A 66 -3.77 0.02 26.26
N TYR A 67 -3.39 0.11 24.98
CA TYR A 67 -2.07 0.55 24.59
C TYR A 67 -1.77 1.98 25.08
N GLU A 68 -2.69 2.93 24.83
CA GLU A 68 -2.52 4.33 25.27
C GLU A 68 -2.47 4.50 26.79
N LYS A 69 -3.16 3.64 27.56
CA LYS A 69 -3.07 3.63 29.04
C LYS A 69 -1.67 3.24 29.54
N ILE A 70 -0.99 2.34 28.84
CA ILE A 70 0.32 1.80 29.25
C ILE A 70 1.46 2.68 28.72
N HIS A 71 1.37 3.12 27.46
CA HIS A 71 2.47 3.77 26.73
C HIS A 71 2.26 5.26 26.46
N GLY A 72 1.07 5.79 26.77
CA GLY A 72 0.67 7.15 26.41
C GLY A 72 0.21 7.26 24.96
N LYS A 73 -0.22 8.47 24.59
CA LYS A 73 -0.60 8.76 23.19
C LYS A 73 0.64 8.90 22.32
N PRO A 74 0.61 8.41 21.07
CA PRO A 74 1.77 8.50 20.19
C PRO A 74 2.14 9.95 19.85
N ILE A 75 3.44 10.24 19.90
CA ILE A 75 4.03 11.55 19.62
C ILE A 75 4.33 11.64 18.14
N TRP A 76 3.75 12.62 17.48
CA TRP A 76 3.96 12.94 16.08
C TRP A 76 4.25 14.44 15.90
N GLN A 77 4.80 14.80 14.74
CA GLN A 77 5.12 16.18 14.41
C GLN A 77 3.84 17.02 14.23
N ASP A 78 3.81 18.21 14.83
CA ASP A 78 2.69 19.15 14.69
C ASP A 78 2.71 19.88 13.35
N LYS A 79 3.90 20.08 12.79
CA LYS A 79 4.12 20.78 11.51
C LYS A 79 4.58 19.81 10.44
N ILE A 80 4.14 20.05 9.20
CA ILE A 80 4.62 19.29 8.04
C ILE A 80 6.11 19.52 7.85
N ILE A 81 6.87 18.43 7.80
CA ILE A 81 8.31 18.44 7.56
C ILE A 81 8.56 18.71 6.08
N THR A 82 9.43 19.67 5.81
CA THR A 82 9.92 19.97 4.46
C THR A 82 11.22 19.22 4.20
N VAL A 83 11.39 18.70 2.97
CA VAL A 83 12.60 18.01 2.51
C VAL A 83 13.10 18.62 1.22
N LYS A 84 14.39 18.43 0.92
CA LYS A 84 14.91 18.75 -0.41
C LYS A 84 14.31 17.77 -1.40
N GLN A 85 13.47 18.28 -2.30
CA GLN A 85 12.83 17.46 -3.32
C GLN A 85 13.83 17.06 -4.41
N PHE A 86 13.68 15.84 -4.90
CA PHE A 86 14.49 15.28 -5.99
C PHE A 86 13.81 15.56 -7.34
N ILE A 87 14.60 15.89 -8.34
CA ILE A 87 14.14 16.05 -9.73
C ILE A 87 14.66 14.83 -10.50
N PRO A 88 13.80 13.88 -10.88
CA PRO A 88 14.21 12.70 -11.61
C PRO A 88 14.54 13.01 -13.07
N LYS A 89 15.34 12.17 -13.70
CA LYS A 89 15.51 12.18 -15.15
C LYS A 89 14.22 11.70 -15.84
N ASP A 90 13.98 12.16 -17.05
CA ASP A 90 12.77 11.79 -17.80
C ASP A 90 12.69 10.28 -18.05
N LYS A 91 13.78 9.65 -18.43
CA LYS A 91 13.93 8.21 -18.66
C LYS A 91 15.31 7.72 -18.32
N ILE A 92 15.39 6.44 -18.00
CA ILE A 92 16.63 5.72 -17.75
C ILE A 92 16.67 4.52 -18.69
N ASP A 93 17.59 4.54 -19.63
CA ASP A 93 17.78 3.47 -20.62
C ASP A 93 18.98 2.57 -20.31
N ASP A 94 19.67 2.83 -19.20
CA ASP A 94 20.83 2.08 -18.76
C ASP A 94 20.42 0.71 -18.13
N LYS A 95 21.44 -0.07 -17.78
CA LYS A 95 21.26 -1.37 -17.12
C LYS A 95 21.07 -1.25 -15.61
N SER A 96 20.59 -0.12 -15.13
CA SER A 96 20.39 0.15 -13.71
C SER A 96 18.92 0.34 -13.35
N LEU A 97 18.61 0.13 -12.08
CA LEU A 97 17.33 0.47 -11.46
C LEU A 97 17.52 1.73 -10.63
N HIS A 98 16.79 2.80 -10.97
CA HIS A 98 16.71 4.01 -10.16
C HIS A 98 15.45 3.97 -9.32
N VAL A 99 15.61 4.17 -8.01
CA VAL A 99 14.53 4.10 -7.01
C VAL A 99 14.48 5.41 -6.27
N SER A 100 13.45 6.22 -6.51
CA SER A 100 13.24 7.49 -5.79
C SER A 100 12.11 7.33 -4.79
N TYR A 101 12.37 7.65 -3.52
CA TYR A 101 11.37 7.58 -2.47
C TYR A 101 10.59 8.89 -2.37
N ILE A 102 9.30 8.83 -2.70
CA ILE A 102 8.40 9.99 -2.68
C ILE A 102 7.76 10.16 -1.31
N GLY A 103 7.55 9.02 -0.59
CA GLY A 103 6.98 8.99 0.75
C GLY A 103 5.86 7.96 0.88
N HIS A 104 5.59 7.48 2.08
CA HIS A 104 4.65 6.40 2.38
C HIS A 104 5.00 5.11 1.64
N SER A 105 4.13 4.63 0.74
CA SER A 105 4.40 3.51 -0.15
C SER A 105 4.57 3.96 -1.62
N THR A 106 4.79 5.25 -1.84
CA THR A 106 4.97 5.85 -3.16
C THR A 106 6.44 5.90 -3.54
N PHE A 107 6.82 5.14 -4.56
CA PHE A 107 8.14 5.15 -5.18
C PHE A 107 8.02 5.42 -6.68
N LEU A 108 9.00 6.12 -7.23
CA LEU A 108 9.26 6.15 -8.66
C LEU A 108 10.37 5.13 -8.94
N LEU A 109 10.04 4.08 -9.67
CA LEU A 109 10.96 3.06 -10.17
C LEU A 109 11.21 3.34 -11.65
N GLN A 110 12.46 3.61 -12.01
CA GLN A 110 12.87 3.87 -13.39
C GLN A 110 13.81 2.76 -13.85
N LEU A 111 13.43 2.01 -14.87
CA LEU A 111 14.20 0.89 -15.42
C LEU A 111 13.78 0.60 -16.86
N GLN A 112 14.74 0.22 -17.70
CA GLN A 112 14.49 -0.23 -19.09
C GLN A 112 13.60 0.74 -19.89
N GLY A 113 13.80 2.06 -19.73
CA GLY A 113 13.03 3.10 -20.41
C GLY A 113 11.61 3.30 -19.88
N LEU A 114 11.24 2.67 -18.75
CA LEU A 114 9.92 2.81 -18.12
C LEU A 114 9.98 3.55 -16.80
N ASN A 115 8.94 4.33 -16.53
CA ASN A 115 8.68 5.01 -15.28
C ASN A 115 7.45 4.37 -14.61
N ILE A 116 7.67 3.65 -13.52
CA ILE A 116 6.64 2.93 -12.77
C ILE A 116 6.44 3.63 -11.43
N LEU A 117 5.20 3.96 -11.09
CA LEU A 117 4.84 4.60 -9.83
C LEU A 117 4.04 3.63 -8.96
N THR A 118 4.47 3.42 -7.70
CA THR A 118 3.77 2.55 -6.75
C THR A 118 2.85 3.35 -5.83
N ASP A 119 1.66 2.85 -5.55
CA ASP A 119 0.66 3.38 -4.58
C ASP A 119 0.69 4.91 -4.43
N PRO A 120 0.41 5.67 -5.51
CA PRO A 120 0.68 7.10 -5.54
C PRO A 120 -0.29 7.89 -4.66
N ILE A 121 0.25 8.55 -3.63
CA ILE A 121 -0.49 9.50 -2.78
C ILE A 121 0.23 10.85 -2.67
N TYR A 122 -0.45 11.91 -3.17
CA TYR A 122 -0.03 13.30 -3.06
C TYR A 122 -0.99 14.14 -2.20
N SER A 123 -2.12 13.57 -1.79
CA SER A 123 -3.08 14.24 -0.89
C SER A 123 -2.47 14.50 0.49
N ASN A 124 -2.89 15.61 1.10
CA ASN A 124 -2.47 15.97 2.45
C ASN A 124 -3.21 15.18 3.54
N ILE A 125 -4.28 14.47 3.18
CA ILE A 125 -5.09 13.67 4.11
C ILE A 125 -5.43 12.34 3.45
N ALA A 126 -5.10 11.24 4.12
CA ALA A 126 -5.42 9.88 3.67
C ALA A 126 -6.85 9.50 4.13
N SER A 127 -7.87 10.02 3.43
CA SER A 127 -9.27 9.88 3.83
C SER A 127 -10.21 10.09 2.64
N PRO A 128 -11.48 9.62 2.72
CA PRO A 128 -12.52 10.01 1.76
C PRO A 128 -12.85 11.50 1.78
N PHE A 129 -12.52 12.20 2.88
CA PHE A 129 -12.79 13.61 3.09
C PHE A 129 -11.48 14.41 3.12
N SER A 130 -11.45 15.58 2.47
CA SER A 130 -10.27 16.44 2.39
C SER A 130 -9.95 17.20 3.69
N PHE A 131 -10.81 17.16 4.69
CA PHE A 131 -10.71 17.94 5.92
C PHE A 131 -10.62 17.11 7.21
N ILE A 132 -10.84 15.78 7.14
CA ILE A 132 -10.77 14.88 8.30
C ILE A 132 -10.09 13.57 7.94
N GLY A 133 -9.18 13.10 8.78
CA GLY A 133 -8.42 11.86 8.61
C GLY A 133 -6.94 12.02 8.95
N PRO A 134 -6.14 10.98 8.73
CA PRO A 134 -4.70 11.04 8.94
C PRO A 134 -4.06 12.12 8.07
N LYS A 135 -3.43 13.11 8.71
CA LYS A 135 -2.74 14.21 8.03
C LYS A 135 -1.32 13.80 7.64
N ARG A 136 -0.86 14.30 6.51
CA ARG A 136 0.52 14.15 6.06
C ARG A 136 1.49 14.88 6.98
N ALA A 137 2.51 14.17 7.45
CA ALA A 137 3.55 14.73 8.34
C ALA A 137 4.81 15.20 7.58
N ILE A 138 5.01 14.77 6.33
CA ILE A 138 6.18 15.11 5.52
C ILE A 138 5.75 15.36 4.06
N ILE A 139 6.28 16.41 3.42
CA ILE A 139 5.94 16.68 2.02
C ILE A 139 6.45 15.56 1.09
N PRO A 140 5.84 15.36 -0.10
CA PRO A 140 6.35 14.40 -1.08
C PRO A 140 7.78 14.73 -1.52
N GLY A 141 8.63 13.70 -1.66
CA GLY A 141 10.03 13.82 -2.05
C GLY A 141 10.29 14.22 -3.50
N ILE A 142 9.26 14.16 -4.34
CA ILE A 142 9.23 14.70 -5.71
C ILE A 142 7.92 15.49 -5.83
N ASN A 143 7.97 16.73 -6.32
CA ASN A 143 6.73 17.44 -6.64
C ASN A 143 5.95 16.70 -7.72
N PHE A 144 4.63 16.77 -7.67
CA PHE A 144 3.79 16.14 -8.69
C PHE A 144 4.10 16.65 -10.10
N ASP A 145 4.43 17.94 -10.22
CA ASP A 145 4.71 18.57 -11.51
C ASP A 145 6.10 18.23 -12.05
N ASP A 146 7.03 17.84 -11.19
CA ASP A 146 8.38 17.38 -11.54
C ASP A 146 8.44 15.87 -11.86
N LEU A 147 7.31 15.16 -11.78
CA LEU A 147 7.24 13.77 -12.22
C LEU A 147 7.49 13.67 -13.71
N PRO A 148 8.39 12.75 -14.16
CA PRO A 148 8.55 12.43 -15.57
C PRO A 148 7.25 11.79 -16.10
N LYS A 149 7.16 11.58 -17.41
CA LYS A 149 6.02 10.84 -17.96
C LYS A 149 5.91 9.46 -17.30
N ILE A 150 4.84 9.23 -16.54
CA ILE A 150 4.57 7.94 -15.91
C ILE A 150 3.94 7.00 -16.93
N ASP A 151 4.55 5.82 -17.11
CA ASP A 151 4.07 4.80 -18.03
C ASP A 151 3.11 3.82 -17.33
N ILE A 152 3.41 3.45 -16.08
CA ILE A 152 2.67 2.45 -15.30
C ILE A 152 2.44 2.95 -13.88
N VAL A 153 1.25 2.67 -13.35
CA VAL A 153 0.89 2.87 -11.94
C VAL A 153 0.47 1.53 -11.35
N LEU A 154 1.15 1.10 -10.30
CA LEU A 154 0.80 -0.09 -9.53
C LEU A 154 0.01 0.33 -8.28
N ILE A 155 -1.16 -0.28 -8.08
CA ILE A 155 -2.02 -0.04 -6.90
C ILE A 155 -2.21 -1.37 -6.18
N SER A 156 -1.60 -1.49 -5.00
CA SER A 156 -1.61 -2.72 -4.21
C SER A 156 -3.00 -3.07 -3.68
N HIS A 157 -3.73 -2.07 -3.19
CA HIS A 157 -5.08 -2.25 -2.65
C HIS A 157 -5.86 -0.93 -2.54
N SER A 158 -7.12 -1.01 -2.08
CA SER A 158 -8.05 0.12 -2.16
C SER A 158 -8.07 1.05 -0.94
N HIS A 159 -7.19 0.93 0.06
CA HIS A 159 -7.14 1.89 1.17
C HIS A 159 -6.82 3.30 0.69
N TYR A 160 -7.17 4.31 1.50
CA TYR A 160 -7.10 5.72 1.07
C TYR A 160 -5.68 6.24 0.94
N ASP A 161 -4.74 5.66 1.63
CA ASP A 161 -3.31 5.98 1.64
C ASP A 161 -2.52 5.26 0.52
N HIS A 162 -3.17 4.34 -0.23
CA HIS A 162 -2.59 3.64 -1.39
C HIS A 162 -3.32 3.96 -2.70
N MET A 163 -4.65 4.00 -2.69
CA MET A 163 -5.47 4.37 -3.83
C MET A 163 -6.01 5.79 -3.66
N ASP A 164 -5.17 6.80 -3.81
CA ASP A 164 -5.54 8.22 -3.67
C ASP A 164 -6.23 8.75 -4.94
N LEU A 165 -7.56 8.87 -4.91
CA LEU A 165 -8.35 9.29 -6.07
C LEU A 165 -7.96 10.66 -6.62
N PRO A 166 -7.67 11.71 -5.80
CA PRO A 166 -7.18 12.98 -6.33
C PRO A 166 -5.88 12.84 -7.13
N THR A 167 -4.93 12.04 -6.63
CA THR A 167 -3.67 11.76 -7.34
C THR A 167 -3.89 10.96 -8.62
N ILE A 168 -4.71 9.90 -8.57
CA ILE A 168 -5.05 9.09 -9.75
C ILE A 168 -5.68 9.95 -10.85
N LYS A 169 -6.60 10.86 -10.51
CA LYS A 169 -7.19 11.81 -11.47
C LYS A 169 -6.15 12.72 -12.11
N LYS A 170 -5.21 13.25 -11.32
CA LYS A 170 -4.12 14.09 -11.82
C LYS A 170 -3.20 13.30 -12.77
N LEU A 171 -2.83 12.07 -12.41
CA LEU A 171 -2.00 11.17 -13.24
C LEU A 171 -2.70 10.85 -14.56
N GLN A 172 -3.99 10.49 -14.53
CA GLN A 172 -4.78 10.24 -15.73
C GLN A 172 -4.82 11.48 -16.64
N LYS A 173 -5.04 12.67 -16.07
CA LYS A 173 -5.09 13.91 -16.85
C LYS A 173 -3.74 14.25 -17.49
N LYS A 174 -2.63 14.10 -16.73
CA LYS A 174 -1.29 14.52 -17.17
C LYS A 174 -0.61 13.50 -18.09
N PHE A 175 -0.69 12.20 -17.76
CA PHE A 175 0.16 11.18 -18.36
C PHE A 175 -0.60 10.04 -19.04
N LYS A 176 -1.86 9.77 -18.64
CA LYS A 176 -2.68 8.63 -19.12
C LYS A 176 -1.95 7.29 -19.00
N PRO A 177 -1.37 6.95 -17.81
CA PRO A 177 -0.59 5.73 -17.63
C PRO A 177 -1.48 4.48 -17.70
N GLN A 178 -0.85 3.31 -17.83
CA GLN A 178 -1.52 2.05 -17.55
C GLN A 178 -1.58 1.82 -16.04
N PHE A 179 -2.79 1.63 -15.51
CA PHE A 179 -2.98 1.22 -14.12
C PHE A 179 -3.06 -0.30 -14.04
N ILE A 180 -2.38 -0.90 -13.06
CA ILE A 180 -2.39 -2.34 -12.80
C ILE A 180 -2.70 -2.55 -11.32
N THR A 181 -3.67 -3.41 -11.00
CA THR A 181 -4.16 -3.60 -9.65
C THR A 181 -4.83 -4.97 -9.47
N GLY A 182 -5.21 -5.34 -8.25
CA GLY A 182 -5.98 -6.55 -7.97
C GLY A 182 -7.45 -6.46 -8.42
N LEU A 183 -8.08 -7.61 -8.57
CA LEU A 183 -9.47 -7.79 -9.02
C LEU A 183 -10.46 -6.87 -8.29
N GLY A 184 -11.40 -6.28 -9.01
CA GLY A 184 -12.46 -5.39 -8.51
C GLY A 184 -12.06 -3.92 -8.35
N ASN A 185 -10.77 -3.56 -8.39
CA ASN A 185 -10.33 -2.18 -8.23
C ASN A 185 -10.53 -1.35 -9.50
N CYS A 186 -10.31 -1.91 -10.71
CA CYS A 186 -10.60 -1.21 -11.96
C CYS A 186 -12.10 -0.93 -12.11
N TYR A 187 -12.94 -1.90 -11.73
CA TYR A 187 -14.38 -1.67 -11.70
C TYR A 187 -14.75 -0.50 -10.78
N PHE A 188 -14.15 -0.43 -9.58
CA PHE A 188 -14.37 0.70 -8.67
C PHE A 188 -13.92 2.03 -9.31
N LEU A 189 -12.73 2.09 -9.89
CA LEU A 189 -12.16 3.31 -10.46
C LEU A 189 -12.94 3.78 -11.70
N ASN A 190 -13.28 2.89 -12.60
CA ASN A 190 -13.93 3.24 -13.87
C ASN A 190 -15.46 3.34 -13.76
N ASN A 191 -16.13 2.38 -13.10
CA ASN A 191 -17.58 2.35 -13.06
C ASN A 191 -18.18 3.13 -11.88
N LYS A 192 -17.54 3.07 -10.68
CA LYS A 192 -18.04 3.81 -9.50
C LYS A 192 -17.50 5.24 -9.42
N ARG A 193 -16.33 5.52 -9.99
CA ARG A 193 -15.66 6.83 -9.96
C ARG A 193 -15.56 7.49 -11.33
N ASN A 194 -15.95 6.79 -12.39
CA ASN A 194 -16.02 7.28 -13.77
C ASN A 194 -14.70 7.92 -14.26
N LEU A 195 -13.56 7.26 -13.96
CA LEU A 195 -12.25 7.82 -14.27
C LEU A 195 -11.74 7.50 -15.68
N ASN A 196 -12.36 6.53 -16.35
CA ASN A 196 -12.00 6.08 -17.70
C ASN A 196 -10.48 5.80 -17.85
N LEU A 197 -9.94 4.99 -16.95
CA LEU A 197 -8.51 4.62 -16.92
C LEU A 197 -8.23 3.44 -17.84
N LYS A 198 -7.06 3.42 -18.47
CA LYS A 198 -6.47 2.18 -19.00
C LYS A 198 -6.05 1.34 -17.79
N CYS A 199 -6.88 0.39 -17.40
CA CYS A 199 -6.75 -0.34 -16.14
C CYS A 199 -6.81 -1.84 -16.38
N SER A 200 -5.83 -2.59 -15.85
CA SER A 200 -5.75 -4.06 -15.88
C SER A 200 -5.88 -4.61 -14.47
N GLU A 201 -6.74 -5.61 -14.31
CA GLU A 201 -6.91 -6.36 -13.06
C GLU A 201 -6.20 -7.70 -13.15
N LEU A 202 -5.52 -8.07 -12.07
CA LEU A 202 -4.83 -9.34 -11.92
C LEU A 202 -5.36 -10.06 -10.68
N ASP A 203 -5.46 -11.39 -10.79
CA ASP A 203 -5.62 -12.26 -9.63
C ASP A 203 -4.25 -12.59 -9.01
N TRP A 204 -4.23 -13.17 -7.81
CA TRP A 204 -2.98 -13.68 -7.25
C TRP A 204 -2.34 -14.71 -8.15
N GLN A 205 -1.04 -14.57 -8.37
CA GLN A 205 -0.18 -15.33 -9.26
C GLN A 205 -0.37 -15.06 -10.76
N ASP A 206 -1.29 -14.17 -11.13
CA ASP A 206 -1.39 -13.68 -12.50
C ASP A 206 -0.21 -12.77 -12.85
N LYS A 207 0.03 -12.64 -14.16
CA LYS A 207 1.02 -11.70 -14.70
C LYS A 207 0.51 -11.00 -15.95
N ILE A 208 1.07 -9.83 -16.20
CA ILE A 208 0.92 -9.09 -17.45
C ILE A 208 2.30 -8.81 -18.04
N ALA A 209 2.49 -9.16 -19.31
CA ALA A 209 3.70 -8.81 -20.04
C ALA A 209 3.63 -7.33 -20.46
N ILE A 210 4.62 -6.55 -20.06
CA ILE A 210 4.75 -5.13 -20.44
C ILE A 210 5.64 -5.00 -21.67
N SER A 211 6.71 -5.77 -21.74
CA SER A 211 7.60 -5.89 -22.86
C SER A 211 8.19 -7.31 -22.93
N GLN A 212 9.00 -7.58 -23.95
CA GLN A 212 9.70 -8.87 -24.07
C GLN A 212 10.53 -9.23 -22.83
N ASN A 213 10.96 -8.25 -22.03
CA ASN A 213 11.91 -8.43 -20.93
C ASN A 213 11.40 -7.85 -19.61
N LEU A 214 10.11 -7.57 -19.50
CA LEU A 214 9.50 -7.04 -18.27
C LEU A 214 8.08 -7.56 -18.12
N ASN A 215 7.88 -8.33 -17.06
CA ASN A 215 6.57 -8.80 -16.62
C ASN A 215 6.23 -8.18 -15.24
N ILE A 216 4.97 -7.92 -15.03
CA ILE A 216 4.44 -7.51 -13.71
C ILE A 216 3.51 -8.63 -13.25
N HIS A 217 3.84 -9.20 -12.10
CA HIS A 217 3.05 -10.22 -11.43
C HIS A 217 2.31 -9.60 -10.25
N PHE A 218 1.11 -10.10 -9.96
CA PHE A 218 0.37 -9.77 -8.75
C PHE A 218 0.41 -10.97 -7.80
N TYR A 219 0.77 -10.74 -6.55
CA TYR A 219 1.04 -11.80 -5.58
C TYR A 219 0.25 -11.62 -4.29
N GLN A 220 0.13 -12.72 -3.55
CA GLN A 220 -0.53 -12.72 -2.25
C GLN A 220 0.10 -11.74 -1.28
N ALA A 221 -0.74 -11.11 -0.46
CA ALA A 221 -0.38 -10.38 0.73
C ALA A 221 -1.41 -10.68 1.82
N LYS A 222 -1.01 -10.64 3.08
CA LYS A 222 -1.90 -10.85 4.22
C LYS A 222 -2.49 -9.53 4.68
N HIS A 223 -3.55 -9.10 4.01
CA HIS A 223 -4.14 -7.79 4.28
C HIS A 223 -5.65 -7.81 4.10
N TRP A 224 -6.26 -6.69 3.80
CA TRP A 224 -7.67 -6.51 3.52
C TRP A 224 -7.89 -5.26 2.67
N SER A 225 -9.10 -5.10 2.15
CA SER A 225 -9.47 -3.92 1.38
C SER A 225 -10.75 -3.29 1.93
N LYS A 226 -10.86 -1.96 1.81
CA LYS A 226 -12.09 -1.22 2.11
C LYS A 226 -12.03 0.16 1.48
N ARG A 227 -13.11 0.54 0.81
CA ARG A 227 -13.18 1.87 0.20
C ARG A 227 -14.42 2.67 0.61
N MET A 228 -15.51 1.99 0.93
CA MET A 228 -16.78 2.58 1.32
C MET A 228 -17.16 2.10 2.74
N MET A 229 -18.18 2.72 3.32
CA MET A 229 -18.68 2.30 4.64
C MET A 229 -19.01 0.81 4.66
N PHE A 230 -19.64 0.31 3.58
CA PHE A 230 -19.90 -1.10 3.32
C PHE A 230 -19.02 -1.55 2.16
N GLY A 231 -18.52 -2.78 2.16
CA GLY A 231 -17.68 -3.32 1.09
C GLY A 231 -16.25 -3.62 1.53
N ARG A 232 -16.08 -4.02 2.80
CA ARG A 232 -14.82 -4.65 3.23
C ARG A 232 -14.56 -5.86 2.34
N ASN A 233 -13.34 -5.95 1.81
CA ASN A 233 -12.88 -7.05 0.96
C ASN A 233 -13.66 -7.22 -0.35
N ALA A 234 -14.27 -6.15 -0.87
CA ALA A 234 -14.98 -6.16 -2.15
C ALA A 234 -14.04 -6.15 -3.36
N SER A 235 -12.78 -5.80 -3.16
CA SER A 235 -11.69 -5.86 -4.15
C SER A 235 -10.47 -6.57 -3.57
N LEU A 236 -9.65 -7.17 -4.44
CA LEU A 236 -8.47 -7.92 -4.05
C LEU A 236 -7.30 -6.96 -3.73
N TRP A 237 -6.46 -7.35 -2.78
CA TRP A 237 -5.20 -6.72 -2.38
C TRP A 237 -4.04 -7.65 -2.69
N GLY A 238 -2.82 -7.09 -2.77
CA GLY A 238 -1.64 -7.93 -2.99
C GLY A 238 -0.36 -7.14 -3.13
N ALA A 239 0.72 -7.88 -3.29
CA ALA A 239 2.05 -7.41 -3.63
C ALA A 239 2.26 -7.43 -5.15
N PHE A 240 3.23 -6.68 -5.64
CA PHE A 240 3.69 -6.77 -7.03
C PHE A 240 5.12 -7.31 -7.11
N ILE A 241 5.36 -8.14 -8.11
CA ILE A 241 6.72 -8.53 -8.48
C ILE A 241 6.97 -8.05 -9.90
N ILE A 242 7.97 -7.19 -10.06
CA ILE A 242 8.44 -6.72 -11.36
C ILE A 242 9.61 -7.62 -11.74
N GLU A 243 9.35 -8.56 -12.65
CA GLU A 243 10.36 -9.44 -13.23
C GLU A 243 11.03 -8.73 -14.40
N SER A 244 12.33 -8.52 -14.33
CA SER A 244 13.08 -7.77 -15.35
C SER A 244 14.48 -8.35 -15.58
N LYS A 245 15.14 -7.96 -16.68
CA LYS A 245 16.55 -8.31 -16.93
C LYS A 245 17.53 -7.76 -15.91
N ILE A 246 17.14 -6.69 -15.19
CA ILE A 246 17.97 -6.07 -14.16
C ILE A 246 17.89 -6.86 -12.85
N GLY A 247 16.90 -7.74 -12.70
CA GLY A 247 16.57 -8.52 -11.52
C GLY A 247 15.11 -8.32 -11.10
N ASN A 248 14.67 -9.12 -10.15
CA ASN A 248 13.30 -9.07 -9.63
C ASN A 248 13.17 -7.98 -8.56
N ILE A 249 12.05 -7.26 -8.60
CA ILE A 249 11.70 -6.23 -7.60
C ILE A 249 10.40 -6.64 -6.93
N TYR A 250 10.40 -6.72 -5.60
CA TYR A 250 9.21 -7.01 -4.79
C TYR A 250 8.66 -5.72 -4.18
N PHE A 251 7.43 -5.36 -4.48
CA PHE A 251 6.70 -4.29 -3.84
C PHE A 251 5.58 -4.90 -2.99
N ALA A 252 5.74 -4.88 -1.67
CA ALA A 252 4.86 -5.60 -0.76
C ALA A 252 3.43 -5.01 -0.68
N GLY A 253 3.25 -3.70 -0.94
CA GLY A 253 2.05 -3.01 -0.47
C GLY A 253 1.93 -3.13 1.05
N ASP A 254 0.71 -3.24 1.58
CA ASP A 254 0.48 -3.54 2.99
C ASP A 254 0.27 -5.03 3.20
N THR A 255 0.89 -5.56 4.23
CA THR A 255 0.79 -6.98 4.57
C THR A 255 1.18 -7.27 6.02
N GLY A 256 0.52 -8.21 6.67
CA GLY A 256 1.05 -8.93 7.82
C GLY A 256 2.07 -9.99 7.37
N TYR A 257 2.81 -10.54 8.34
CA TYR A 257 3.78 -11.59 8.07
C TYR A 257 3.08 -12.95 7.84
N ASP A 258 3.48 -13.64 6.76
CA ASP A 258 2.97 -14.98 6.41
C ASP A 258 3.92 -15.66 5.40
N SER A 259 3.61 -16.89 5.01
CA SER A 259 4.39 -17.72 4.06
C SER A 259 4.48 -17.17 2.63
N HIS A 260 3.71 -16.14 2.28
CA HIS A 260 3.74 -15.58 0.90
C HIS A 260 5.11 -15.02 0.49
N PHE A 261 5.97 -14.64 1.42
CA PHE A 261 7.35 -14.22 1.14
C PHE A 261 8.22 -15.40 0.67
N SER A 262 8.19 -16.51 1.39
CA SER A 262 8.92 -17.73 1.01
C SER A 262 8.36 -18.35 -0.28
N ILE A 263 7.04 -18.34 -0.47
CA ILE A 263 6.40 -18.79 -1.73
C ILE A 263 6.89 -17.95 -2.93
N ALA A 264 7.01 -16.65 -2.76
CA ALA A 264 7.57 -15.78 -3.80
C ALA A 264 9.05 -16.12 -4.05
N GLN A 265 9.84 -16.34 -3.00
CA GLN A 265 11.25 -16.71 -3.11
C GLN A 265 11.43 -18.06 -3.81
N GLU A 266 10.62 -19.07 -3.52
CA GLU A 266 10.67 -20.37 -4.17
C GLU A 266 10.52 -20.25 -5.69
N LYS A 267 9.66 -19.34 -6.18
CA LYS A 267 9.42 -19.13 -7.60
C LYS A 267 10.46 -18.24 -8.26
N PHE A 268 10.78 -17.10 -7.65
CA PHE A 268 11.65 -16.08 -8.25
C PHE A 268 13.12 -16.19 -7.82
N LYS A 269 13.44 -17.06 -6.86
CA LYS A 269 14.77 -17.41 -6.31
C LYS A 269 15.45 -16.27 -5.56
N GLU A 270 15.53 -15.08 -6.14
CA GLU A 270 16.25 -13.93 -5.60
C GLU A 270 15.57 -12.63 -6.02
N PHE A 271 15.57 -11.67 -5.12
CA PHE A 271 15.11 -10.31 -5.41
C PHE A 271 16.26 -9.32 -5.32
N LYS A 272 16.44 -8.53 -6.38
CA LYS A 272 17.41 -7.44 -6.39
C LYS A 272 17.02 -6.36 -5.39
N LEU A 273 15.71 -6.10 -5.27
CA LEU A 273 15.14 -5.12 -4.37
C LEU A 273 13.79 -5.59 -3.81
N ALA A 274 13.57 -5.38 -2.51
CA ALA A 274 12.26 -5.44 -1.90
C ALA A 274 11.88 -4.10 -1.25
N LEU A 275 10.64 -3.65 -1.45
CA LEU A 275 10.05 -2.49 -0.81
C LEU A 275 9.10 -3.00 0.27
N LEU A 276 9.48 -2.87 1.55
CA LEU A 276 8.84 -3.53 2.68
C LEU A 276 8.29 -2.51 3.70
N PRO A 277 7.01 -2.63 4.13
CA PRO A 277 6.44 -1.75 5.12
C PRO A 277 7.02 -2.02 6.50
N ILE A 278 7.26 -0.95 7.29
CA ILE A 278 7.76 -1.02 8.67
C ILE A 278 6.88 -0.23 9.65
N GLY A 279 5.81 0.42 9.19
CA GLY A 279 4.91 1.24 10.00
C GLY A 279 3.52 0.63 10.16
N ALA A 280 2.68 1.31 10.92
CA ALA A 280 1.32 0.90 11.25
C ALA A 280 1.25 -0.44 12.02
N TYR A 281 2.21 -0.72 12.92
CA TYR A 281 2.33 -2.02 13.59
C TYR A 281 1.90 -2.02 15.08
N LYS A 282 1.63 -0.86 15.68
CA LYS A 282 1.17 -0.77 17.09
C LYS A 282 -0.32 -0.39 17.19
N PRO A 283 -1.11 -0.99 18.09
CA PRO A 283 -0.78 -2.09 19.02
C PRO A 283 -0.56 -3.41 18.28
N GLU A 284 0.48 -4.15 18.68
CA GLU A 284 0.91 -5.35 17.97
C GLU A 284 -0.12 -6.48 17.98
N ASP A 285 -0.85 -6.66 19.07
CA ASP A 285 -1.90 -7.68 19.24
C ASP A 285 -3.02 -7.58 18.19
N PHE A 286 -3.25 -6.38 17.65
CA PHE A 286 -4.23 -6.14 16.59
C PHE A 286 -3.57 -5.93 15.22
N MET A 287 -2.54 -5.07 15.16
CA MET A 287 -2.01 -4.57 13.88
C MET A 287 -1.18 -5.61 13.12
N LEU A 288 -0.45 -6.50 13.81
CA LEU A 288 0.40 -7.51 13.16
C LEU A 288 -0.36 -8.55 12.34
N LYS A 289 -1.67 -8.58 12.45
CA LYS A 289 -2.52 -9.38 11.56
C LYS A 289 -2.51 -8.88 10.11
N PHE A 290 -2.20 -7.61 9.92
CA PHE A 290 -2.37 -6.91 8.63
C PHE A 290 -1.16 -6.05 8.25
N HIS A 291 -0.20 -5.83 9.16
CA HIS A 291 0.99 -5.02 8.96
C HIS A 291 2.21 -5.72 9.56
N LEU A 292 3.39 -5.45 9.01
CA LEU A 292 4.65 -5.94 9.53
C LEU A 292 5.16 -5.04 10.66
N SER A 293 5.67 -5.63 11.75
CA SER A 293 6.62 -4.90 12.59
C SER A 293 7.97 -4.77 11.89
N PRO A 294 8.85 -3.85 12.32
CA PRO A 294 10.21 -3.76 11.80
C PRO A 294 10.99 -5.08 11.86
N SER A 295 10.81 -5.87 12.93
CA SER A 295 11.40 -7.20 13.08
C SER A 295 10.88 -8.19 12.02
N GLN A 296 9.56 -8.19 11.76
CA GLN A 296 8.95 -9.03 10.73
C GLN A 296 9.32 -8.58 9.31
N ALA A 297 9.46 -7.26 9.08
CA ALA A 297 9.94 -6.74 7.81
C ALA A 297 11.39 -7.21 7.53
N LEU A 298 12.24 -7.24 8.56
CA LEU A 298 13.60 -7.78 8.44
C LEU A 298 13.58 -9.29 8.17
N GLN A 299 12.64 -10.04 8.77
CA GLN A 299 12.47 -11.46 8.46
C GLN A 299 11.99 -11.65 7.01
N ALA A 300 11.04 -10.84 6.54
CA ALA A 300 10.57 -10.88 5.16
C ALA A 300 11.69 -10.58 4.14
N HIS A 301 12.62 -9.67 4.46
CA HIS A 301 13.83 -9.43 3.66
C HIS A 301 14.66 -10.72 3.49
N LEU A 302 14.87 -11.46 4.59
CA LEU A 302 15.60 -12.73 4.56
C LEU A 302 14.85 -13.82 3.79
N ASP A 303 13.54 -13.97 4.06
CA ASP A 303 12.70 -14.97 3.41
C ASP A 303 12.58 -14.76 1.90
N LEU A 304 12.60 -13.52 1.43
CA LEU A 304 12.63 -13.18 0.01
C LEU A 304 14.01 -13.41 -0.64
N ASN A 305 15.06 -13.68 0.13
CA ASN A 305 16.43 -13.65 -0.36
C ASN A 305 16.73 -12.34 -1.12
N ALA A 306 16.31 -11.21 -0.54
CA ALA A 306 16.47 -9.91 -1.16
C ALA A 306 17.90 -9.39 -0.98
N LYS A 307 18.54 -8.94 -2.05
CA LYS A 307 19.89 -8.33 -1.98
C LYS A 307 19.86 -6.99 -1.27
N LYS A 308 18.80 -6.22 -1.49
CA LYS A 308 18.51 -4.94 -0.82
C LYS A 308 17.03 -4.86 -0.51
N SER A 309 16.71 -4.26 0.63
CA SER A 309 15.34 -3.82 0.92
C SER A 309 15.32 -2.34 1.25
N ILE A 310 14.21 -1.66 0.93
CA ILE A 310 13.97 -0.28 1.35
C ILE A 310 12.72 -0.25 2.22
N ALA A 311 12.84 0.41 3.36
CA ALA A 311 11.74 0.64 4.28
C ALA A 311 10.69 1.59 3.67
N MET A 312 9.39 1.27 3.87
CA MET A 312 8.29 2.12 3.44
C MET A 312 7.15 2.14 4.48
N HIS A 313 6.10 2.89 4.19
CA HIS A 313 4.86 2.95 4.98
C HIS A 313 5.07 3.46 6.42
N TYR A 314 5.96 4.42 6.61
CA TYR A 314 6.26 5.04 7.90
C TYR A 314 6.43 6.55 7.76
N LYS A 315 6.38 7.30 8.86
CA LYS A 315 6.64 8.75 8.95
C LYS A 315 5.81 9.67 8.03
N THR A 316 4.85 9.15 7.27
CA THR A 316 4.07 9.98 6.35
C THR A 316 2.67 10.29 6.88
N PHE A 317 1.96 9.30 7.37
CA PHE A 317 0.62 9.44 7.97
C PHE A 317 0.59 8.71 9.32
N LYS A 318 -0.08 9.34 10.32
CA LYS A 318 -0.34 8.68 11.60
C LYS A 318 -1.50 7.71 11.47
N LEU A 319 -1.21 6.45 11.23
CA LEU A 319 -2.21 5.40 10.96
C LEU A 319 -2.45 4.49 12.16
N SER A 320 -1.52 4.44 13.11
CA SER A 320 -1.59 3.58 14.28
C SER A 320 -1.00 4.24 15.54
N GLN A 321 -0.54 3.45 16.51
CA GLN A 321 -0.15 3.97 17.83
C GLN A 321 1.37 4.04 18.06
N GLU A 322 2.20 3.83 17.05
CA GLU A 322 3.63 4.10 17.13
C GLU A 322 3.94 5.60 17.12
N ASN A 323 5.01 6.00 17.80
CA ASN A 323 5.60 7.32 17.69
C ASN A 323 6.21 7.50 16.29
N TYR A 324 6.41 8.75 15.91
CA TYR A 324 6.98 9.09 14.60
C TYR A 324 8.31 8.40 14.29
N GLU A 325 9.19 8.26 15.30
CA GLU A 325 10.52 7.65 15.15
C GLU A 325 10.57 6.14 15.41
N ASP A 326 9.58 5.56 16.10
CA ASP A 326 9.59 4.15 16.52
C ASP A 326 9.92 3.18 15.37
N PRO A 327 9.34 3.28 14.15
CA PRO A 327 9.62 2.32 13.08
C PRO A 327 11.10 2.27 12.69
N VAL A 328 11.75 3.42 12.69
CA VAL A 328 13.19 3.53 12.36
C VAL A 328 14.05 3.00 13.50
N ILE A 329 13.74 3.39 14.74
CA ILE A 329 14.47 2.96 15.95
C ILE A 329 14.38 1.43 16.08
N ASP A 330 13.18 0.87 15.94
CA ASP A 330 12.95 -0.57 16.06
C ASP A 330 13.64 -1.35 14.92
N LEU A 331 13.63 -0.84 13.68
CA LEU A 331 14.34 -1.46 12.56
C LEU A 331 15.87 -1.45 12.78
N GLU A 332 16.44 -0.32 13.17
CA GLU A 332 17.88 -0.23 13.42
C GLU A 332 18.33 -1.12 14.60
N LYS A 333 17.49 -1.27 15.62
CA LYS A 333 17.72 -2.21 16.72
C LYS A 333 17.76 -3.66 16.20
N GLU A 334 16.78 -4.06 15.41
CA GLU A 334 16.69 -5.41 14.83
C GLU A 334 17.86 -5.70 13.87
N LYS A 335 18.26 -4.74 13.03
CA LYS A 335 19.42 -4.86 12.14
C LYS A 335 20.70 -5.14 12.95
N LYS A 336 20.92 -4.43 14.07
CA LYS A 336 22.06 -4.66 14.96
C LYS A 336 22.02 -6.06 15.56
N LEU A 337 20.87 -6.49 16.07
CA LEU A 337 20.70 -7.81 16.69
C LEU A 337 20.98 -8.95 15.70
N ARG A 338 20.54 -8.83 14.46
CA ARG A 338 20.72 -9.85 13.42
C ARG A 338 21.98 -9.65 12.56
N LYS A 339 22.81 -8.66 12.86
CA LYS A 339 24.07 -8.32 12.15
C LYS A 339 23.84 -8.01 10.64
N ILE A 340 22.67 -7.46 10.30
CA ILE A 340 22.35 -6.99 8.96
C ILE A 340 22.65 -5.49 8.93
N LYS A 341 23.59 -5.04 8.08
CA LYS A 341 24.03 -3.63 8.07
C LYS A 341 23.34 -2.84 6.94
N ASP A 342 23.78 -3.06 5.70
CA ASP A 342 23.51 -2.17 4.57
C ASP A 342 22.53 -2.76 3.56
N ASP A 343 21.95 -3.92 3.88
CA ASP A 343 21.04 -4.62 2.97
C ASP A 343 19.58 -4.21 3.18
N PHE A 344 19.22 -3.76 4.40
CA PHE A 344 17.94 -3.13 4.65
C PHE A 344 18.14 -1.61 4.89
N ILE A 345 17.69 -0.80 3.93
CA ILE A 345 17.97 0.62 3.80
C ILE A 345 16.78 1.44 4.30
N ILE A 346 17.05 2.43 5.14
CA ILE A 346 16.11 3.50 5.49
C ILE A 346 16.44 4.66 4.55
N LEU A 347 15.70 4.76 3.46
CA LEU A 347 15.88 5.81 2.47
C LEU A 347 15.05 7.02 2.86
N ASP A 348 15.68 8.20 2.98
CA ASP A 348 14.97 9.43 3.26
C ASP A 348 14.05 9.84 2.10
N VAL A 349 12.93 10.48 2.42
CA VAL A 349 12.03 11.09 1.44
C VAL A 349 12.80 12.14 0.62
N GLY A 350 12.68 12.06 -0.72
CA GLY A 350 13.42 12.92 -1.64
C GLY A 350 14.81 12.42 -2.01
N LYS A 351 15.19 11.22 -1.57
CA LYS A 351 16.44 10.56 -1.99
C LYS A 351 16.18 9.55 -3.11
N ASN A 352 17.25 9.32 -3.87
CA ASN A 352 17.30 8.35 -4.96
C ASN A 352 18.43 7.35 -4.70
N LEU A 353 18.14 6.06 -4.95
CA LEU A 353 19.09 4.95 -4.91
C LEU A 353 19.25 4.37 -6.33
N ILE A 354 20.50 4.12 -6.74
CA ILE A 354 20.81 3.48 -8.02
C ILE A 354 21.39 2.09 -7.76
N LEU A 355 20.72 1.07 -8.29
CA LEU A 355 21.16 -0.33 -8.22
C LEU A 355 21.60 -0.79 -9.62
N LYS A 356 22.87 -1.14 -9.76
CA LYS A 356 23.47 -1.66 -10.99
C LYS A 356 23.25 -3.15 -11.14
#